data_4e66568930b1c583225228a41f29d14f
#
_entry.id   4e66568930b1c583225228a41f29d14f
#
_cell.length_a   1.000
_cell.length_b   1.000
_cell.length_c   1.000
_cell.angle_alpha   90.00
_cell.angle_beta   90.00
_cell.angle_gamma   90.00
#
_symmetry.space_group_name_H-M   'P 1'
#
loop_
_entity.id
_entity.type
_entity.pdbx_description
1 polymer ?
#
loop_
_entity_poly.entity_id
_entity_poly.type
_entity_poly.pdbx_seq_one_letter_code
_entity_poly.pdbx_strand_id
1 'polypeptide(L)'
;MVDKTGLTAILDWEFAGLSDPMADLGWFCAECWRFSRPDLEAGGLTDRAPFYAGYEAESGRAVDPARVRWWEVIAHVRWAVIALQQGRRKASGPEALSLALTARIADPVELMALRMTPPDRTAA
;
A
#
# COMPACT_ATOMS: atom_id res chain seq x y z
N MET A 1 3.41 13.55 8.19
CA MET A 1 4.17 14.79 7.96
C MET A 1 5.53 14.63 8.60
N VAL A 2 6.56 15.17 7.99
CA VAL A 2 7.95 15.07 8.47
C VAL A 2 8.60 16.43 8.36
N ASP A 3 9.45 16.80 9.31
CA ASP A 3 10.31 17.96 9.27
C ASP A 3 11.75 17.60 9.69
N LYS A 4 12.61 18.60 9.91
CA LYS A 4 14.01 18.39 10.33
C LYS A 4 14.16 17.72 11.71
N THR A 5 13.09 17.63 12.49
CA THR A 5 13.10 16.99 13.81
C THR A 5 12.56 15.55 13.76
N GLY A 6 12.03 15.11 12.62
CA GLY A 6 11.49 13.77 12.41
C GLY A 6 10.00 13.77 12.06
N LEU A 7 9.31 12.69 12.44
CA LEU A 7 7.87 12.53 12.21
C LEU A 7 7.07 13.44 13.15
N THR A 8 6.31 14.37 12.57
CA THR A 8 5.52 15.37 13.33
C THR A 8 4.03 15.07 13.38
N ALA A 9 3.48 14.38 12.38
CA ALA A 9 2.08 13.99 12.38
C ALA A 9 1.81 12.81 11.44
N ILE A 10 0.83 12.00 11.80
CA ILE A 10 0.21 10.99 10.94
C ILE A 10 -1.18 11.50 10.58
N LEU A 11 -1.50 11.48 9.29
CA LEU A 11 -2.75 11.98 8.71
C LEU A 11 -3.55 10.81 8.14
N ASP A 12 -4.79 11.11 7.70
CA ASP A 12 -5.62 10.19 6.91
C ASP A 12 -6.09 8.96 7.70
N TRP A 13 -6.69 9.23 8.86
CA TRP A 13 -7.17 8.21 9.79
C TRP A 13 -8.48 7.53 9.37
N GLU A 14 -9.01 7.80 8.18
CA GLU A 14 -10.32 7.28 7.75
C GLU A 14 -10.38 5.75 7.64
N PHE A 15 -9.23 5.09 7.52
CA PHE A 15 -9.13 3.62 7.51
C PHE A 15 -8.57 3.04 8.81
N ALA A 16 -8.43 3.86 9.85
CA ALA A 16 -7.92 3.37 11.13
C ALA A 16 -8.87 2.35 11.76
N GLY A 17 -8.32 1.28 12.29
CA GLY A 17 -9.10 0.21 12.93
C GLY A 17 -8.21 -0.81 13.63
N LEU A 18 -8.83 -1.67 14.42
CA LEU A 18 -8.14 -2.79 15.04
C LEU A 18 -7.92 -3.89 13.99
N SER A 19 -6.66 -4.20 13.69
CA SER A 19 -6.26 -5.15 12.67
C SER A 19 -4.95 -5.85 13.05
N ASP A 20 -4.50 -6.73 12.17
CA ASP A 20 -3.16 -7.32 12.23
C ASP A 20 -2.11 -6.21 12.06
N PRO A 21 -1.12 -6.09 12.95
CA PRO A 21 -0.03 -5.11 12.79
C PRO A 21 0.73 -5.23 11.46
N MET A 22 0.77 -6.42 10.85
CA MET A 22 1.40 -6.61 9.53
C MET A 22 0.61 -5.97 8.40
N ALA A 23 -0.65 -5.56 8.62
CA ALA A 23 -1.46 -4.87 7.64
C ALA A 23 -0.89 -3.49 7.26
N ASP A 24 -0.42 -2.73 8.24
CA ASP A 24 0.19 -1.42 8.00
C ASP A 24 1.52 -1.55 7.24
N LEU A 25 2.32 -2.56 7.58
CA LEU A 25 3.56 -2.84 6.87
C LEU A 25 3.29 -3.27 5.42
N GLY A 26 2.30 -4.14 5.22
CA GLY A 26 1.87 -4.57 3.89
C GLY A 26 1.33 -3.41 3.05
N TRP A 27 0.52 -2.55 3.65
CA TRP A 27 0.02 -1.34 3.01
C TRP A 27 1.17 -0.44 2.56
N PHE A 28 2.13 -0.18 3.44
CA PHE A 28 3.28 0.67 3.14
C PHE A 28 4.22 0.07 2.10
N CYS A 29 4.38 -1.24 2.06
CA CYS A 29 5.23 -1.94 1.09
C CYS A 29 4.55 -2.16 -0.27
N ALA A 30 3.26 -1.87 -0.42
CA ALA A 30 2.54 -2.08 -1.67
C ALA A 30 3.14 -1.26 -2.81
N GLU A 31 3.26 -1.89 -3.99
CA GLU A 31 3.95 -1.30 -5.14
C GLU A 31 3.31 0.01 -5.60
N CYS A 32 1.99 0.15 -5.43
CA CYS A 32 1.25 1.35 -5.80
C CYS A 32 1.69 2.63 -5.06
N TRP A 33 2.41 2.52 -3.94
CA TRP A 33 2.93 3.65 -3.17
C TRP A 33 4.38 4.04 -3.48
N ARG A 34 5.08 3.29 -4.32
CA ARG A 34 6.51 3.52 -4.57
C ARG A 34 6.78 4.68 -5.54
N PHE A 35 5.75 5.22 -6.16
CA PHE A 35 5.78 6.38 -7.08
C PHE A 35 6.99 6.36 -8.05
N SER A 36 7.92 7.31 -7.90
CA SER A 36 9.11 7.44 -8.75
C SER A 36 10.27 6.52 -8.38
N ARG A 37 10.15 5.74 -7.28
CA ARG A 37 11.20 4.84 -6.77
C ARG A 37 10.68 3.41 -6.58
N PRO A 38 10.33 2.71 -7.69
CA PRO A 38 9.81 1.34 -7.62
C PRO A 38 10.85 0.34 -7.09
N ASP A 39 12.13 0.69 -7.15
CA ASP A 39 13.26 -0.06 -6.61
C ASP A 39 13.28 -0.12 -5.08
N LEU A 40 12.73 0.88 -4.39
CA LEU A 40 12.66 0.94 -2.92
C LEU A 40 11.32 0.40 -2.43
N GLU A 41 11.35 -0.83 -1.90
CA GLU A 41 10.14 -1.61 -1.64
C GLU A 41 9.28 -1.12 -0.47
N ALA A 42 9.84 -0.33 0.44
CA ALA A 42 9.08 0.28 1.54
C ALA A 42 8.72 1.72 1.20
N GLY A 43 7.55 1.90 0.59
CA GLY A 43 6.95 3.20 0.26
C GLY A 43 7.75 4.08 -0.71
N GLY A 44 8.69 3.50 -1.47
CA GLY A 44 9.62 4.27 -2.30
C GLY A 44 10.68 5.05 -1.49
N LEU A 45 10.85 4.74 -0.21
CA LEU A 45 11.78 5.44 0.69
C LEU A 45 13.00 4.61 1.05
N THR A 46 12.83 3.30 1.24
CA THR A 46 13.91 2.39 1.66
C THR A 46 13.59 0.95 1.25
N ASP A 47 14.55 0.05 1.46
CA ASP A 47 14.36 -1.39 1.32
C ASP A 47 13.56 -1.97 2.51
N ARG A 48 13.03 -3.19 2.34
CA ARG A 48 12.27 -3.89 3.41
C ARG A 48 13.09 -4.15 4.65
N ALA A 49 14.35 -4.58 4.51
CA ALA A 49 15.15 -5.00 5.64
C ALA A 49 15.36 -3.88 6.68
N PRO A 50 15.84 -2.67 6.33
CA PRO A 50 15.94 -1.58 7.29
C PRO A 50 14.58 -1.11 7.81
N PHE A 51 13.52 -1.16 7.00
CA PHE A 51 12.16 -0.82 7.42
C PHE A 51 11.64 -1.79 8.49
N TYR A 52 11.78 -3.10 8.27
CA TYR A 52 11.39 -4.12 9.24
C TYR A 52 12.20 -4.02 10.53
N ALA A 53 13.53 -3.85 10.42
CA ALA A 53 14.39 -3.67 11.59
C ALA A 53 13.97 -2.46 12.44
N GLY A 54 13.62 -1.34 11.82
CA GLY A 54 13.08 -0.17 12.50
C GLY A 54 11.77 -0.46 13.24
N TYR A 55 10.83 -1.15 12.56
CA TYR A 55 9.57 -1.55 13.18
C TYR A 55 9.79 -2.49 14.39
N GLU A 56 10.67 -3.48 14.25
CA GLU A 56 10.98 -4.43 15.33
C GLU A 56 11.61 -3.74 16.53
N ALA A 57 12.54 -2.82 16.27
CA ALA A 57 13.22 -2.06 17.33
C ALA A 57 12.22 -1.20 18.15
N GLU A 58 11.28 -0.55 17.50
CA GLU A 58 10.32 0.35 18.15
C GLU A 58 9.14 -0.40 18.78
N SER A 59 8.62 -1.43 18.11
CA SER A 59 7.42 -2.15 18.57
C SER A 59 7.71 -3.32 19.52
N GLY A 60 8.95 -3.83 19.53
CA GLY A 60 9.33 -5.06 20.22
C GLY A 60 8.69 -6.33 19.62
N ARG A 61 8.13 -6.25 18.40
CA ARG A 61 7.44 -7.36 17.73
C ARG A 61 8.21 -7.77 16.49
N ALA A 62 8.42 -9.08 16.32
CA ALA A 62 9.01 -9.63 15.10
C ALA A 62 8.08 -9.42 13.89
N VAL A 63 8.67 -9.07 12.75
CA VAL A 63 7.97 -9.01 11.47
C VAL A 63 7.88 -10.42 10.88
N ASP A 64 6.68 -10.78 10.43
CA ASP A 64 6.44 -11.97 9.62
C ASP A 64 6.35 -11.56 8.13
N PRO A 65 7.40 -11.81 7.33
CA PRO A 65 7.42 -11.37 5.93
C PRO A 65 6.34 -12.03 5.08
N ALA A 66 5.91 -13.25 5.41
CA ALA A 66 4.85 -13.94 4.68
C ALA A 66 3.48 -13.28 4.92
N ARG A 67 3.20 -12.88 6.17
CA ARG A 67 2.01 -12.10 6.51
C ARG A 67 2.03 -10.71 5.91
N VAL A 68 3.17 -10.02 5.92
CA VAL A 68 3.30 -8.73 5.24
C VAL A 68 2.99 -8.89 3.75
N ARG A 69 3.54 -9.93 3.10
CA ARG A 69 3.28 -10.20 1.69
C ARG A 69 1.81 -10.44 1.39
N TRP A 70 1.12 -11.17 2.24
CA TRP A 70 -0.34 -11.37 2.13
C TRP A 70 -1.09 -10.04 2.22
N TRP A 71 -0.72 -9.18 3.18
CA TRP A 71 -1.33 -7.87 3.33
C TRP A 71 -1.01 -6.90 2.18
N GLU A 72 0.13 -7.05 1.51
CA GLU A 72 0.41 -6.30 0.28
C GLU A 72 -0.59 -6.64 -0.84
N VAL A 73 -0.93 -7.93 -1.01
CA VAL A 73 -1.98 -8.33 -1.98
C VAL A 73 -3.30 -7.66 -1.63
N ILE A 74 -3.70 -7.71 -0.36
CA ILE A 74 -4.93 -7.06 0.11
C ILE A 74 -4.87 -5.54 -0.10
N ALA A 75 -3.71 -4.90 0.12
CA ALA A 75 -3.51 -3.48 -0.14
C ALA A 75 -3.75 -3.11 -1.62
N HIS A 76 -3.24 -3.90 -2.55
CA HIS A 76 -3.47 -3.68 -3.99
C HIS A 76 -4.94 -3.83 -4.36
N VAL A 77 -5.61 -4.90 -3.90
CA VAL A 77 -7.05 -5.11 -4.13
C VAL A 77 -7.86 -3.94 -3.56
N ARG A 78 -7.56 -3.52 -2.33
CA ARG A 78 -8.24 -2.40 -1.69
C ARG A 78 -8.04 -1.09 -2.46
N TRP A 79 -6.80 -0.84 -2.92
CA TRP A 79 -6.50 0.34 -3.73
C TRP A 79 -7.24 0.34 -5.07
N ALA A 80 -7.33 -0.80 -5.75
CA ALA A 80 -8.13 -0.92 -6.98
C ALA A 80 -9.60 -0.55 -6.75
N VAL A 81 -10.20 -1.05 -5.65
CA VAL A 81 -11.58 -0.69 -5.27
C VAL A 81 -11.72 0.81 -5.00
N ILE A 82 -10.79 1.41 -4.25
CA ILE A 82 -10.79 2.85 -3.98
C ILE A 82 -10.69 3.64 -5.28
N ALA A 83 -9.78 3.27 -6.18
CA ALA A 83 -9.60 3.94 -7.47
C ALA A 83 -10.89 3.92 -8.31
N LEU A 84 -11.55 2.76 -8.38
CA LEU A 84 -12.86 2.63 -9.07
C LEU A 84 -13.95 3.48 -8.42
N GLN A 85 -14.01 3.51 -7.09
CA GLN A 85 -14.98 4.34 -6.37
C GLN A 85 -14.75 5.83 -6.61
N GLN A 86 -13.49 6.28 -6.57
CA GLN A 86 -13.13 7.68 -6.86
C GLN A 86 -13.53 8.07 -8.29
N GLY A 87 -13.25 7.22 -9.27
CA GLY A 87 -13.62 7.48 -10.67
C GLY A 87 -15.14 7.53 -10.92
N ARG A 88 -15.97 6.98 -10.02
CA ARG A 88 -17.43 7.06 -10.09
C ARG A 88 -18.01 8.32 -9.44
N ARG A 89 -17.21 9.07 -8.70
CA ARG A 89 -17.68 10.32 -8.07
C ARG A 89 -18.02 11.35 -9.14
N LYS A 90 -19.17 11.98 -8.97
CA LYS A 90 -19.58 13.10 -9.81
C LYS A 90 -18.86 14.36 -9.33
N ALA A 91 -17.97 14.87 -10.16
CA ALA A 91 -17.25 16.11 -9.93
C ALA A 91 -17.22 16.94 -11.21
N SER A 92 -16.87 18.20 -11.11
CA SER A 92 -16.73 19.12 -12.25
C SER A 92 -15.36 19.82 -12.19
N GLY A 93 -14.94 20.35 -13.34
CA GLY A 93 -13.67 21.05 -13.43
C GLY A 93 -12.43 20.15 -13.24
N PRO A 94 -11.34 20.69 -12.70
CA PRO A 94 -10.08 19.96 -12.54
C PRO A 94 -10.18 18.68 -11.69
N GLU A 95 -11.09 18.66 -10.72
CA GLU A 95 -11.33 17.49 -9.86
C GLU A 95 -11.87 16.31 -10.69
N ALA A 96 -12.76 16.56 -11.65
CA ALA A 96 -13.32 15.50 -12.49
C ALA A 96 -12.24 14.76 -13.28
N LEU A 97 -11.24 15.49 -13.81
CA LEU A 97 -10.12 14.89 -14.52
C LEU A 97 -9.25 14.05 -13.57
N SER A 98 -8.96 14.56 -12.38
CA SER A 98 -8.18 13.84 -11.37
C SER A 98 -8.84 12.52 -10.96
N LEU A 99 -10.15 12.53 -10.69
CA LEU A 99 -10.91 11.33 -10.36
C LEU A 99 -10.97 10.30 -11.49
N ALA A 100 -11.14 10.78 -12.74
CA ALA A 100 -11.14 9.92 -13.92
C ALA A 100 -9.78 9.26 -14.15
N LEU A 101 -8.67 9.98 -13.92
CA LEU A 101 -7.32 9.43 -14.00
C LEU A 101 -7.05 8.41 -12.87
N THR A 102 -7.55 8.68 -11.66
CA THR A 102 -7.45 7.75 -10.53
C THR A 102 -8.13 6.40 -10.85
N ALA A 103 -9.30 6.42 -11.48
CA ALA A 103 -9.99 5.20 -11.88
C ALA A 103 -9.17 4.33 -12.86
N ARG A 104 -8.38 4.95 -13.73
CA ARG A 104 -7.55 4.23 -14.72
C ARG A 104 -6.38 3.46 -14.12
N ILE A 105 -6.01 3.70 -12.88
CA ILE A 105 -4.96 2.93 -12.20
C ILE A 105 -5.46 1.63 -11.59
N ALA A 106 -6.75 1.35 -11.61
CA ALA A 106 -7.32 0.10 -11.09
C ALA A 106 -6.76 -1.13 -11.81
N ASP A 107 -6.75 -1.15 -13.15
CA ASP A 107 -6.26 -2.27 -13.94
C ASP A 107 -4.80 -2.61 -13.67
N PRO A 108 -3.84 -1.65 -13.67
CA PRO A 108 -2.46 -1.92 -13.28
C PRO A 108 -2.32 -2.45 -11.86
N VAL A 109 -3.11 -1.94 -10.91
CA VAL A 109 -3.06 -2.38 -9.50
C VAL A 109 -3.62 -3.80 -9.35
N GLU A 110 -4.68 -4.16 -10.06
CA GLU A 110 -5.19 -5.53 -10.12
C GLU A 110 -4.13 -6.49 -10.68
N LEU A 111 -3.43 -6.09 -11.75
CA LEU A 111 -2.35 -6.89 -12.32
C LEU A 111 -1.18 -7.08 -11.33
N MET A 112 -0.85 -6.05 -10.55
CA MET A 112 0.15 -6.15 -9.46
C MET A 112 -0.30 -7.17 -8.42
N ALA A 113 -1.54 -7.13 -7.97
CA ALA A 113 -2.09 -8.09 -7.01
C ALA A 113 -2.02 -9.54 -7.55
N LEU A 114 -2.38 -9.75 -8.82
CA LEU A 114 -2.31 -11.06 -9.47
C LEU A 114 -0.87 -11.59 -9.57
N ARG A 115 0.10 -10.75 -9.87
CA ARG A 115 1.53 -11.13 -9.92
C ARG A 115 2.08 -11.52 -8.55
N MET A 116 1.53 -10.96 -7.48
CA MET A 116 1.94 -11.25 -6.11
C MET A 116 1.30 -12.53 -5.58
N THR A 117 0.15 -12.94 -6.11
CA THR A 117 -0.55 -14.15 -5.69
C THR A 117 0.24 -15.37 -6.22
N PRO A 118 0.63 -16.32 -5.37
CA PRO A 118 1.30 -17.53 -5.83
C PRO A 118 0.38 -18.33 -6.77
N PRO A 119 0.93 -19.00 -7.79
CA PRO A 119 0.14 -19.87 -8.63
C PRO A 119 -0.51 -20.98 -7.80
N ASP A 120 -1.75 -21.33 -8.13
CA ASP A 120 -2.52 -22.34 -7.43
C ASP A 120 -1.73 -23.66 -7.42
N ARG A 121 -1.42 -24.18 -6.23
CA ARG A 121 -0.66 -25.43 -6.04
C ARG A 121 -1.54 -26.68 -6.17
N THR A 122 -2.82 -26.52 -6.50
CA THR A 122 -3.79 -27.64 -6.62
C THR A 122 -3.85 -28.25 -8.03
N ALA A 123 -3.01 -27.78 -8.96
CA ALA A 123 -2.93 -28.29 -10.34
C ALA A 123 -1.71 -29.22 -10.57
N ALA A 124 -1.32 -30.02 -9.59
CA ALA A 124 -0.28 -31.05 -9.74
C ALA A 124 -0.79 -32.41 -9.27
#